data_5cb8330efae911605e7e0a4b1f96e1ee
#
_entry.id   5cb8330efae911605e7e0a4b1f96e1ee
#
_cell.length_a   1.000
_cell.length_b   1.000
_cell.length_c   1.000
_cell.angle_alpha   90.00
_cell.angle_beta   90.00
_cell.angle_gamma   90.00
#
_symmetry.space_group_name_H-M   'P 1'
#
loop_
_entity.id
_entity.type
_entity.pdbx_description
1 polymer ?
#
loop_
_entity_poly.entity_id
_entity_poly.type
_entity_poly.pdbx_seq_one_letter_code
_entity_poly.pdbx_strand_id
1 'polypeptide(L)'
;GQVATKWSRTLGVDRIVVADDTAAASDIMQKSLMMAAPATCKTAIVTVDKAVSLCNDPRAAGLKILLIVSTPENLLRVAKEVKDIPQINVGNYGRVAPKHGTEARKTYTKNLYAYEDEVEVLRQVMATGIPCNVQTIPDDVPQELSKVLG
;
A
#
# COMPACT_ATOMS: atom_id res chain seq x y z
N GLY A 1 10.34 -5.80 -3.66
CA GLY A 1 11.00 -6.95 -4.21
C GLY A 1 10.30 -8.26 -3.95
N GLN A 2 10.83 -9.04 -3.03
CA GLN A 2 10.28 -10.38 -2.75
C GLN A 2 8.86 -10.35 -2.17
N VAL A 3 8.54 -9.35 -1.37
CA VAL A 3 7.19 -9.20 -0.79
C VAL A 3 6.17 -8.95 -1.90
N ALA A 4 6.46 -8.03 -2.81
CA ALA A 4 5.58 -7.74 -3.94
C ALA A 4 5.45 -8.96 -4.87
N THR A 5 6.53 -9.72 -5.08
CA THR A 5 6.50 -10.94 -5.89
C THR A 5 5.58 -11.99 -5.26
N LYS A 6 5.70 -12.21 -3.96
CA LYS A 6 4.85 -13.17 -3.25
C LYS A 6 3.37 -12.79 -3.31
N TRP A 7 3.06 -11.53 -3.06
CA TRP A 7 1.68 -11.03 -3.11
C TRP A 7 1.11 -11.10 -4.52
N SER A 8 1.88 -10.68 -5.53
CA SER A 8 1.39 -10.71 -6.92
C SER A 8 1.07 -12.12 -7.38
N ARG A 9 1.88 -13.09 -6.98
CA ARG A 9 1.63 -14.51 -7.32
C ARG A 9 0.41 -15.06 -6.60
N THR A 10 0.33 -14.83 -5.28
CA THR A 10 -0.76 -15.35 -4.46
C THR A 10 -2.10 -14.78 -4.90
N LEU A 11 -2.15 -13.49 -5.23
CA LEU A 11 -3.36 -12.82 -5.66
C LEU A 11 -3.65 -13.02 -7.16
N GLY A 12 -2.67 -13.45 -7.95
CA GLY A 12 -2.83 -13.63 -9.39
C GLY A 12 -3.11 -12.31 -10.10
N VAL A 13 -2.39 -11.25 -9.76
CA VAL A 13 -2.64 -9.93 -10.34
C VAL A 13 -2.08 -9.78 -11.74
N ASP A 14 -2.74 -8.96 -12.56
CA ASP A 14 -2.31 -8.64 -13.92
C ASP A 14 -1.32 -7.47 -13.94
N ARG A 15 -1.45 -6.57 -12.98
CA ARG A 15 -0.67 -5.32 -12.89
C ARG A 15 -0.30 -5.01 -11.45
N ILE A 16 0.87 -4.39 -11.28
CA ILE A 16 1.26 -3.70 -10.05
C ILE A 16 1.32 -2.22 -10.37
N VAL A 17 0.64 -1.41 -9.56
CA VAL A 17 0.71 0.06 -9.64
C VAL A 17 1.29 0.57 -8.34
N VAL A 18 2.46 1.20 -8.41
CA VAL A 18 3.08 1.88 -7.28
C VAL A 18 2.70 3.36 -7.35
N ALA A 19 1.92 3.80 -6.39
CA ALA A 19 1.44 5.18 -6.31
C ALA A 19 2.30 5.96 -5.31
N ASP A 20 3.27 6.68 -5.82
CA ASP A 20 4.23 7.41 -4.98
C ASP A 20 4.78 8.59 -5.77
N ASP A 21 4.45 9.81 -5.34
CA ASP A 21 4.85 11.02 -6.04
C ASP A 21 6.37 11.21 -6.05
N THR A 22 7.04 10.83 -4.97
CA THR A 22 8.51 10.93 -4.86
C THR A 22 9.18 9.97 -5.84
N ALA A 23 8.75 8.73 -5.87
CA ALA A 23 9.29 7.72 -6.79
C ALA A 23 8.99 8.08 -8.24
N ALA A 24 7.79 8.58 -8.53
CA ALA A 24 7.40 8.97 -9.89
C ALA A 24 8.25 10.11 -10.42
N ALA A 25 8.78 10.97 -9.55
CA ALA A 25 9.62 12.11 -9.93
C ALA A 25 11.12 11.77 -9.97
N SER A 26 11.52 10.56 -9.62
CA SER A 26 12.92 10.16 -9.50
C SER A 26 13.27 9.01 -10.45
N ASP A 27 14.10 9.28 -11.45
CA ASP A 27 14.57 8.24 -12.40
C ASP A 27 15.32 7.13 -11.67
N ILE A 28 16.10 7.47 -10.67
CA ILE A 28 16.87 6.49 -9.90
C ILE A 28 15.95 5.57 -9.11
N MET A 29 14.95 6.12 -8.43
CA MET A 29 13.98 5.32 -7.69
C MET A 29 13.15 4.43 -8.62
N GLN A 30 12.73 4.96 -9.77
CA GLN A 30 12.00 4.17 -10.75
C GLN A 30 12.81 2.98 -11.25
N LYS A 31 14.08 3.20 -11.58
CA LYS A 31 14.97 2.11 -12.02
C LYS A 31 15.13 1.05 -10.95
N SER A 32 15.37 1.49 -9.71
CA SER A 32 15.53 0.57 -8.58
C SER A 32 14.27 -0.27 -8.34
N LEU A 33 13.10 0.37 -8.35
CA LEU A 33 11.83 -0.33 -8.16
C LEU A 33 11.52 -1.29 -9.32
N MET A 34 11.78 -0.86 -10.55
CA MET A 34 11.55 -1.72 -11.72
C MET A 34 12.47 -2.92 -11.73
N MET A 35 13.72 -2.78 -11.28
CA MET A 35 14.64 -3.92 -11.15
C MET A 35 14.16 -4.94 -10.12
N ALA A 36 13.47 -4.47 -9.07
CA ALA A 36 12.93 -5.34 -8.02
C ALA A 36 11.54 -5.89 -8.35
N ALA A 37 10.91 -5.40 -9.41
CA ALA A 37 9.56 -5.79 -9.78
C ALA A 37 9.52 -7.23 -10.31
N PRO A 38 8.43 -7.98 -10.02
CA PRO A 38 8.29 -9.33 -10.56
C PRO A 38 8.12 -9.29 -12.08
N ALA A 39 8.73 -10.27 -12.75
CA ALA A 39 8.64 -10.39 -14.23
C ALA A 39 7.29 -10.97 -14.68
N THR A 40 6.48 -11.45 -13.76
CA THR A 40 5.22 -12.16 -14.07
C THR A 40 4.06 -11.23 -14.40
N CYS A 41 4.18 -9.93 -14.11
CA CYS A 41 3.14 -8.94 -14.41
C CYS A 41 3.79 -7.59 -14.71
N LYS A 42 3.02 -6.71 -15.34
CA LYS A 42 3.49 -5.35 -15.63
C LYS A 42 3.43 -4.48 -14.38
N THR A 43 4.45 -3.64 -14.20
CA THR A 43 4.54 -2.71 -13.07
C THR A 43 4.62 -1.28 -13.60
N ALA A 44 3.82 -0.40 -13.03
CA ALA A 44 3.86 1.03 -13.31
C ALA A 44 4.15 1.79 -12.02
N ILE A 45 5.04 2.79 -12.08
CA ILE A 45 5.37 3.67 -10.97
C ILE A 45 4.89 5.06 -11.37
N VAL A 46 3.87 5.55 -10.69
CA VAL A 46 3.15 6.76 -11.09
C VAL A 46 2.85 7.63 -9.87
N THR A 47 2.41 8.87 -10.12
CA THR A 47 1.90 9.72 -9.04
C THR A 47 0.62 9.13 -8.47
N VAL A 48 0.24 9.56 -7.28
CA VAL A 48 -1.02 9.13 -6.66
C VAL A 48 -2.21 9.56 -7.53
N ASP A 49 -2.19 10.77 -8.09
CA ASP A 49 -3.22 11.23 -9.03
C ASP A 49 -3.38 10.28 -10.21
N LYS A 50 -2.27 9.91 -10.82
CA LYS A 50 -2.27 9.02 -11.99
C LYS A 50 -2.76 7.63 -11.61
N ALA A 51 -2.36 7.14 -10.44
CA ALA A 51 -2.80 5.83 -9.96
C ALA A 51 -4.31 5.76 -9.77
N VAL A 52 -4.90 6.80 -9.19
CA VAL A 52 -6.36 6.91 -9.02
C VAL A 52 -7.06 6.88 -10.39
N SER A 53 -6.55 7.66 -11.35
CA SER A 53 -7.11 7.68 -12.71
C SER A 53 -7.01 6.32 -13.38
N LEU A 54 -5.86 5.64 -13.26
CA LEU A 54 -5.66 4.32 -13.87
C LEU A 54 -6.58 3.27 -13.27
N CYS A 55 -6.72 3.26 -11.95
CA CYS A 55 -7.55 2.26 -11.28
C CYS A 55 -9.05 2.48 -11.52
N ASN A 56 -9.47 3.71 -11.77
CA ASN A 56 -10.86 4.04 -12.05
C ASN A 56 -11.20 4.05 -13.54
N ASP A 57 -10.21 3.87 -14.41
CA ASP A 57 -10.45 3.85 -15.85
C ASP A 57 -11.30 2.62 -16.22
N PRO A 58 -12.38 2.78 -17.00
CA PRO A 58 -13.19 1.64 -17.45
C PRO A 58 -12.40 0.54 -18.16
N ARG A 59 -11.29 0.90 -18.81
CA ARG A 59 -10.41 -0.08 -19.47
C ARG A 59 -9.70 -1.00 -18.49
N ALA A 60 -9.59 -0.59 -17.20
CA ALA A 60 -8.98 -1.38 -16.16
C ALA A 60 -9.98 -2.31 -15.44
N ALA A 61 -11.26 -2.24 -15.76
CA ALA A 61 -12.30 -2.94 -15.02
C ALA A 61 -12.11 -4.48 -15.02
N GLY A 62 -11.52 -5.03 -16.07
CA GLY A 62 -11.25 -6.47 -16.17
C GLY A 62 -9.90 -6.88 -15.62
N LEU A 63 -9.11 -5.95 -15.11
CA LEU A 63 -7.76 -6.23 -14.61
C LEU A 63 -7.76 -6.37 -13.09
N LYS A 64 -6.98 -7.33 -12.62
CA LYS A 64 -6.69 -7.46 -11.19
C LYS A 64 -5.42 -6.68 -10.90
N ILE A 65 -5.52 -5.63 -10.09
CA ILE A 65 -4.43 -4.69 -9.81
C ILE A 65 -4.03 -4.77 -8.34
N LEU A 66 -2.73 -4.89 -8.10
CA LEU A 66 -2.15 -4.68 -6.78
C LEU A 66 -1.66 -3.22 -6.73
N LEU A 67 -2.38 -2.39 -5.97
CA LEU A 67 -2.04 -0.99 -5.79
C LEU A 67 -1.23 -0.82 -4.51
N ILE A 68 -0.03 -0.28 -4.62
CA ILE A 68 0.90 -0.12 -3.50
C ILE A 68 1.07 1.36 -3.20
N VAL A 69 0.88 1.74 -1.95
CA VAL A 69 1.17 3.08 -1.44
C VAL A 69 2.12 2.97 -0.25
N SER A 70 2.83 4.05 0.08
CA SER A 70 3.88 4.02 1.09
C SER A 70 3.55 4.78 2.38
N THR A 71 2.43 5.51 2.43
CA THR A 71 2.05 6.30 3.61
C THR A 71 0.58 6.10 3.95
N PRO A 72 0.21 6.26 5.25
CA PRO A 72 -1.20 6.22 5.64
C PRO A 72 -2.05 7.29 4.94
N GLU A 73 -1.50 8.48 4.72
CA GLU A 73 -2.20 9.59 4.06
C GLU A 73 -2.57 9.24 2.63
N ASN A 74 -1.62 8.65 1.87
CA ASN A 74 -1.89 8.20 0.51
C ASN A 74 -2.86 7.02 0.49
N LEU A 75 -2.77 6.15 1.48
CA LEU A 75 -3.73 5.04 1.63
C LEU A 75 -5.15 5.57 1.82
N LEU A 76 -5.32 6.56 2.68
CA LEU A 76 -6.63 7.19 2.89
C LEU A 76 -7.16 7.80 1.59
N ARG A 77 -6.31 8.48 0.86
CA ARG A 77 -6.68 9.09 -0.40
C ARG A 77 -7.18 8.06 -1.41
N VAL A 78 -6.42 6.98 -1.63
CA VAL A 78 -6.86 5.95 -2.60
C VAL A 78 -8.08 5.19 -2.08
N ALA A 79 -8.20 4.98 -0.77
CA ALA A 79 -9.38 4.34 -0.20
C ALA A 79 -10.66 5.14 -0.47
N LYS A 80 -10.57 6.47 -0.50
CA LYS A 80 -11.71 7.33 -0.80
C LYS A 80 -11.98 7.51 -2.30
N GLU A 81 -10.93 7.56 -3.11
CA GLU A 81 -11.03 7.98 -4.52
C GLU A 81 -11.04 6.81 -5.51
N VAL A 82 -10.46 5.68 -5.17
CA VAL A 82 -10.49 4.47 -6.03
C VAL A 82 -11.75 3.67 -5.74
N LYS A 83 -12.49 3.32 -6.79
CA LYS A 83 -13.74 2.56 -6.68
C LYS A 83 -13.44 1.06 -6.58
N ASP A 84 -14.35 0.34 -5.89
CA ASP A 84 -14.38 -1.12 -5.88
C ASP A 84 -13.12 -1.80 -5.36
N ILE A 85 -12.50 -1.23 -4.32
CA ILE A 85 -11.40 -1.87 -3.62
C ILE A 85 -11.97 -2.99 -2.72
N PRO A 86 -11.63 -4.27 -2.97
CA PRO A 86 -12.20 -5.36 -2.17
C PRO A 86 -11.58 -5.47 -0.78
N GLN A 87 -10.31 -5.10 -0.63
CA GLN A 87 -9.62 -5.15 0.66
C GLN A 87 -8.37 -4.28 0.65
N ILE A 88 -7.97 -3.90 1.84
CA ILE A 88 -6.75 -3.14 2.11
C ILE A 88 -5.88 -3.97 3.04
N ASN A 89 -4.57 -3.96 2.79
CA ASN A 89 -3.61 -4.66 3.63
C ASN A 89 -2.45 -3.76 3.99
N VAL A 90 -2.09 -3.75 5.28
CA VAL A 90 -0.86 -3.13 5.76
C VAL A 90 0.20 -4.20 5.84
N GLY A 91 1.16 -4.16 4.94
CA GLY A 91 2.26 -5.13 4.89
C GLY A 91 3.34 -4.84 5.91
N ASN A 92 3.86 -3.62 5.87
CA ASN A 92 4.76 -3.08 6.90
C ASN A 92 4.75 -1.56 6.79
N TYR A 93 4.92 -0.89 7.93
CA TYR A 93 5.01 0.56 7.95
C TYR A 93 5.68 1.06 9.22
N GLY A 94 6.42 2.15 9.07
CA GLY A 94 6.88 2.97 10.18
C GLY A 94 8.28 2.67 10.68
N ARG A 95 8.94 1.63 10.18
CA ARG A 95 10.30 1.30 10.60
C ARG A 95 11.32 2.30 10.04
N VAL A 96 11.17 2.69 8.76
CA VAL A 96 12.10 3.57 8.06
C VAL A 96 11.46 4.86 7.56
N ALA A 97 10.18 5.06 7.81
CA ALA A 97 9.49 6.27 7.39
C ALA A 97 10.02 7.49 8.16
N PRO A 98 9.92 8.71 7.56
CA PRO A 98 10.40 9.92 8.23
C PRO A 98 9.78 10.09 9.63
N LYS A 99 10.60 10.54 10.58
CA LYS A 99 10.19 10.73 11.97
C LYS A 99 9.67 12.14 12.21
N HIS A 100 8.78 12.27 13.21
CA HIS A 100 8.35 13.56 13.74
C HIS A 100 9.34 13.96 14.86
N GLY A 101 10.36 14.74 14.52
CA GLY A 101 11.35 15.17 15.48
C GLY A 101 12.16 14.00 16.05
N THR A 102 12.27 13.96 17.39
CA THR A 102 13.03 12.91 18.10
C THR A 102 12.14 11.79 18.64
N GLU A 103 10.83 11.92 18.51
CA GLU A 103 9.90 10.94 19.04
C GLU A 103 9.89 9.66 18.19
N ALA A 104 9.83 8.52 18.86
CA ALA A 104 9.74 7.22 18.19
C ALA A 104 8.27 6.83 17.99
N ARG A 105 7.98 6.12 16.89
CA ARG A 105 6.66 5.55 16.67
C ARG A 105 6.37 4.46 17.69
N LYS A 106 5.13 4.35 18.10
CA LYS A 106 4.67 3.25 18.95
C LYS A 106 4.64 1.96 18.13
N THR A 107 5.07 0.86 18.74
CA THR A 107 5.04 -0.47 18.14
C THR A 107 3.67 -1.11 18.31
N TYR A 108 3.02 -1.50 17.21
CA TYR A 108 1.76 -2.25 17.22
C TYR A 108 1.98 -3.72 16.89
N THR A 109 2.84 -4.00 15.91
CA THR A 109 3.35 -5.32 15.61
C THR A 109 4.83 -5.17 15.22
N LYS A 110 5.53 -6.28 15.01
CA LYS A 110 6.92 -6.21 14.55
C LYS A 110 7.08 -5.51 13.19
N ASN A 111 5.99 -5.33 12.45
CA ASN A 111 5.99 -4.71 11.12
C ASN A 111 5.09 -3.49 11.02
N LEU A 112 4.50 -3.02 12.12
CA LEU A 112 3.68 -1.81 12.12
C LEU A 112 4.03 -0.92 13.30
N TYR A 113 4.55 0.26 12.96
CA TYR A 113 4.91 1.32 13.90
C TYR A 113 4.22 2.60 13.44
N ALA A 114 3.59 3.33 14.35
CA ALA A 114 2.84 4.52 13.97
C ALA A 114 2.80 5.56 15.09
N TYR A 115 2.74 6.82 14.68
CA TYR A 115 2.39 7.92 15.57
C TYR A 115 0.87 7.99 15.73
N GLU A 116 0.40 8.71 16.75
CA GLU A 116 -1.04 8.85 16.99
C GLU A 116 -1.78 9.49 15.82
N ASP A 117 -1.19 10.48 15.17
CA ASP A 117 -1.78 11.11 13.98
C ASP A 117 -1.89 10.12 12.80
N GLU A 118 -0.92 9.23 12.66
CA GLU A 118 -0.96 8.18 11.63
C GLU A 118 -2.03 7.14 11.95
N VAL A 119 -2.19 6.79 13.22
CA VAL A 119 -3.26 5.88 13.66
C VAL A 119 -4.62 6.48 13.35
N GLU A 120 -4.79 7.79 13.58
CA GLU A 120 -6.04 8.47 13.26
C GLU A 120 -6.36 8.39 11.77
N VAL A 121 -5.35 8.57 10.91
CA VAL A 121 -5.52 8.40 9.46
C VAL A 121 -5.92 6.96 9.13
N LEU A 122 -5.30 5.97 9.75
CA LEU A 122 -5.67 4.56 9.54
C LEU A 122 -7.09 4.26 10.01
N ARG A 123 -7.56 4.90 11.09
CA ARG A 123 -8.95 4.77 11.53
C ARG A 123 -9.92 5.36 10.50
N GLN A 124 -9.56 6.47 9.87
CA GLN A 124 -10.34 7.02 8.76
C GLN A 124 -10.37 6.09 7.57
N VAL A 125 -9.25 5.39 7.27
CA VAL A 125 -9.23 4.36 6.23
C VAL A 125 -10.24 3.25 6.56
N MET A 126 -10.24 2.76 7.78
CA MET A 126 -11.19 1.72 8.22
C MET A 126 -12.63 2.22 8.16
N ALA A 127 -12.86 3.51 8.40
CA ALA A 127 -14.19 4.11 8.35
C ALA A 127 -14.80 4.12 6.95
N THR A 128 -14.01 3.90 5.90
CA THR A 128 -14.54 3.74 4.53
C THR A 128 -15.36 2.46 4.37
N GLY A 129 -15.25 1.53 5.32
CA GLY A 129 -15.96 0.25 5.25
C GLY A 129 -15.22 -0.84 4.49
N ILE A 130 -14.08 -0.53 3.88
CA ILE A 130 -13.25 -1.53 3.19
C ILE A 130 -12.57 -2.41 4.23
N PRO A 131 -12.61 -3.74 4.11
CA PRO A 131 -11.90 -4.63 5.05
C PRO A 131 -10.41 -4.31 5.07
N CYS A 132 -9.85 -4.14 6.27
CA CYS A 132 -8.43 -3.79 6.46
C CYS A 132 -7.75 -4.83 7.35
N ASN A 133 -6.67 -5.42 6.83
CA ASN A 133 -5.86 -6.40 7.54
C ASN A 133 -4.42 -5.94 7.69
N VAL A 134 -3.70 -6.61 8.57
CA VAL A 134 -2.24 -6.48 8.71
C VAL A 134 -1.66 -7.85 8.41
N GLN A 135 -0.85 -7.93 7.36
CA GLN A 135 -0.24 -9.19 6.92
C GLN A 135 0.96 -8.86 6.04
N THR A 136 2.17 -9.22 6.48
CA THR A 136 3.39 -8.84 5.75
C THR A 136 3.58 -9.69 4.50
N ILE A 137 3.46 -11.00 4.63
CA ILE A 137 3.53 -11.93 3.49
C ILE A 137 2.30 -12.85 3.50
N PRO A 138 1.95 -13.44 2.34
CA PRO A 138 0.77 -14.31 2.25
C PRO A 138 0.79 -15.50 3.21
N ASP A 139 1.98 -15.96 3.60
CA ASP A 139 2.13 -17.10 4.52
C ASP A 139 1.79 -16.74 5.97
N ASP A 140 1.81 -15.46 6.32
CA ASP A 140 1.46 -15.01 7.67
C ASP A 140 -0.05 -15.11 7.91
N VAL A 141 -0.44 -15.27 9.17
CA VAL A 141 -1.85 -15.19 9.56
C VAL A 141 -2.29 -13.73 9.51
N PRO A 142 -3.33 -13.38 8.73
CA PRO A 142 -3.83 -12.01 8.69
C PRO A 142 -4.46 -11.62 10.04
N GLN A 143 -4.24 -10.37 10.45
CA GLN A 143 -4.85 -9.78 11.64
C GLN A 143 -5.71 -8.59 11.21
N GLU A 144 -6.86 -8.42 11.84
CA GLU A 144 -7.69 -7.26 11.58
C GLU A 144 -6.99 -5.99 12.08
N LEU A 145 -6.90 -4.96 11.22
CA LEU A 145 -6.24 -3.71 11.58
C LEU A 145 -6.88 -3.07 12.83
N SER A 146 -8.21 -3.12 12.96
CA SER A 146 -8.93 -2.57 14.11
C SER A 146 -8.48 -3.21 15.42
N LYS A 147 -8.23 -4.51 15.42
CA LYS A 147 -7.76 -5.23 16.61
C LYS A 147 -6.30 -4.92 16.92
N VAL A 148 -5.48 -4.76 15.88
CA VAL A 148 -4.06 -4.42 16.04
C VAL A 148 -3.90 -3.04 16.64
N LEU A 149 -4.71 -2.07 16.22
CA LEU A 149 -4.63 -0.70 16.74
C LEU A 149 -5.28 -0.52 18.11
N GLY A 150 -6.17 -1.41 18.47
CA GLY A 150 -6.84 -1.36 19.78
C GLY A 150 -8.06 -0.48 19.88
#